data_c00a63015ca21337e55fd5d2bba531ac
#
_entry.id   c00a63015ca21337e55fd5d2bba531ac
#
_cell.length_a   1.000
_cell.length_b   1.000
_cell.length_c   1.000
_cell.angle_alpha   90.00
_cell.angle_beta   90.00
_cell.angle_gamma   90.00
#
_symmetry.space_group_name_H-M   'P 1'
#
loop_
_entity.id
_entity.type
_entity.pdbx_description
1 polymer ?
#
loop_
_entity_poly.entity_id
_entity_poly.type
_entity_poly.pdbx_seq_one_letter_code
_entity_poly.pdbx_strand_id
1 'polypeptide(L)'
;MRPISRRTVLKLAAAGTITIFSPLGARAANNPPKIAIVGKIRIPWFDNVEKGVLKAGQELGVDATMIIPTEADAAQQVRAVEDLIAKKVDVIGVIPNDGAALEPVFKRAQDAGIKVIVHEQPGQKNADWDIELIQDKQFGEAHLEAFAEAIGGEGKYVVYVGGLTVTLHNVWADAAVALQKSKYPKMQQVGDRYGVSNSVEDSQKTAADVMRANPDLKGFLIFGANGPIGAGQAVSDADKIGKVIVVGPFIPSQGQKLMKSGAITRGFLWNPIDAGYAMVQLGNLLATGKTPVDGMDIPGLGPVQLGPEERTIRANKMLDINPQTIDELAKLI
;
A
#
# COMPACT_ATOMS: atom_id res chain seq x y z
N MET A 1 -8.46 0.17 -101.69
CA MET A 1 -9.94 0.28 -101.77
C MET A 1 -10.56 -0.15 -100.49
N ARG A 2 -11.26 0.80 -99.90
CA ARG A 2 -12.32 0.67 -98.91
C ARG A 2 -12.02 0.09 -97.53
N PRO A 3 -12.89 0.37 -96.49
CA PRO A 3 -12.54 1.29 -95.43
C PRO A 3 -12.89 0.71 -94.05
N ILE A 4 -12.33 1.33 -93.02
CA ILE A 4 -12.85 1.67 -91.70
C ILE A 4 -14.12 0.93 -91.25
N SER A 5 -14.07 0.31 -90.07
CA SER A 5 -15.22 0.29 -89.20
C SER A 5 -14.81 0.44 -87.73
N ARG A 6 -15.44 1.45 -87.15
CA ARG A 6 -15.47 1.89 -85.79
C ARG A 6 -16.29 0.93 -84.89
N ARG A 7 -16.06 1.03 -83.63
CA ARG A 7 -16.82 0.59 -82.47
C ARG A 7 -16.19 -0.63 -81.81
N THR A 8 -15.95 -0.64 -80.53
CA THR A 8 -16.73 -0.12 -79.43
C THR A 8 -15.80 -0.08 -78.23
N VAL A 9 -15.73 1.06 -77.54
CA VAL A 9 -15.09 1.20 -76.25
C VAL A 9 -16.09 0.72 -75.20
N LEU A 10 -15.87 -0.44 -74.61
CA LEU A 10 -16.60 -0.84 -73.39
C LEU A 10 -15.85 -0.28 -72.17
N LYS A 11 -16.47 0.68 -71.56
CA LYS A 11 -16.10 1.16 -70.24
C LYS A 11 -16.53 0.13 -69.18
N LEU A 12 -15.61 -0.63 -68.60
CA LEU A 12 -15.85 -1.29 -67.34
C LEU A 12 -15.53 -0.30 -66.21
N ALA A 13 -16.60 0.21 -65.59
CA ALA A 13 -16.52 0.89 -64.32
C ALA A 13 -16.36 -0.18 -63.22
N ALA A 14 -15.13 -0.35 -62.76
CA ALA A 14 -14.88 -1.07 -61.52
C ALA A 14 -15.30 -0.17 -60.35
N ALA A 15 -16.45 -0.48 -59.74
CA ALA A 15 -16.85 0.09 -58.46
C ALA A 15 -15.92 -0.43 -57.37
N GLY A 16 -14.85 0.29 -57.11
CA GLY A 16 -14.00 0.05 -55.94
C GLY A 16 -14.76 0.51 -54.70
N THR A 17 -15.23 -0.44 -53.91
CA THR A 17 -15.74 -0.20 -52.56
C THR A 17 -14.58 0.29 -51.70
N ILE A 18 -14.45 1.57 -51.50
CA ILE A 18 -13.55 2.17 -50.51
C ILE A 18 -14.16 1.83 -49.15
N THR A 19 -13.68 0.77 -48.52
CA THR A 19 -13.92 0.52 -47.09
C THR A 19 -13.14 1.58 -46.34
N ILE A 20 -13.84 2.61 -45.91
CA ILE A 20 -13.30 3.60 -44.97
C ILE A 20 -13.13 2.85 -43.66
N PHE A 21 -11.92 2.35 -43.41
CA PHE A 21 -11.49 2.01 -42.05
C PHE A 21 -11.51 3.31 -41.27
N SER A 22 -12.60 3.57 -40.57
CA SER A 22 -12.57 4.54 -39.48
C SER A 22 -11.54 4.06 -38.46
N PRO A 23 -10.48 4.82 -38.19
CA PRO A 23 -9.61 4.45 -37.06
C PRO A 23 -10.48 4.53 -35.82
N LEU A 24 -10.75 3.37 -35.17
CA LEU A 24 -11.32 3.38 -33.84
C LEU A 24 -10.46 4.27 -32.96
N GLY A 25 -11.04 5.44 -32.65
CA GLY A 25 -10.83 6.20 -31.48
C GLY A 25 -9.40 6.42 -31.00
N ALA A 26 -8.62 7.22 -31.71
CA ALA A 26 -7.75 8.13 -30.99
C ALA A 26 -8.66 9.12 -30.26
N ARG A 27 -9.05 8.78 -29.05
CA ARG A 27 -9.63 9.73 -28.11
C ARG A 27 -8.52 10.69 -27.78
N ALA A 28 -8.37 11.73 -28.59
CA ALA A 28 -7.60 12.91 -28.24
C ALA A 28 -8.35 13.54 -27.05
N ALA A 29 -8.10 13.02 -25.88
CA ALA A 29 -8.60 13.60 -24.66
C ALA A 29 -7.72 14.84 -24.40
N ASN A 30 -8.26 16.01 -24.66
CA ASN A 30 -7.76 17.28 -24.16
C ASN A 30 -7.89 17.40 -22.63
N ASN A 31 -8.37 16.38 -21.96
CA ASN A 31 -8.51 16.35 -20.50
C ASN A 31 -7.47 15.41 -19.89
N PRO A 32 -6.73 15.89 -18.89
CA PRO A 32 -5.78 15.03 -18.17
C PRO A 32 -6.50 13.84 -17.53
N PRO A 33 -5.82 12.66 -17.40
CA PRO A 33 -6.37 11.52 -16.69
C PRO A 33 -6.83 11.89 -15.28
N LYS A 34 -7.99 11.35 -14.87
CA LYS A 34 -8.53 11.48 -13.52
C LYS A 34 -8.16 10.26 -12.70
N ILE A 35 -7.32 10.44 -11.71
CA ILE A 35 -6.80 9.37 -10.85
C ILE A 35 -7.23 9.66 -9.41
N ALA A 36 -8.02 8.78 -8.82
CA ALA A 36 -8.50 8.94 -7.46
C ALA A 36 -7.98 7.82 -6.57
N ILE A 37 -7.39 8.17 -5.43
CA ILE A 37 -6.88 7.22 -4.45
C ILE A 37 -7.80 7.22 -3.23
N VAL A 38 -8.11 6.03 -2.69
CA VAL A 38 -8.93 5.84 -1.50
C VAL A 38 -8.06 5.23 -0.40
N GLY A 39 -7.86 5.96 0.69
CA GLY A 39 -7.11 5.52 1.87
C GLY A 39 -7.94 4.68 2.83
N LYS A 40 -7.31 4.16 3.91
CA LYS A 40 -7.97 3.33 4.94
C LYS A 40 -8.73 4.16 5.96
N ILE A 41 -8.07 5.18 6.52
CA ILE A 41 -8.56 5.98 7.64
C ILE A 41 -7.77 7.29 7.71
N ARG A 42 -8.36 8.37 8.22
CA ARG A 42 -7.67 9.65 8.42
C ARG A 42 -6.74 9.57 9.64
N ILE A 43 -5.48 9.25 9.38
CA ILE A 43 -4.36 9.29 10.31
C ILE A 43 -3.13 9.89 9.60
N PRO A 44 -2.11 10.38 10.31
CA PRO A 44 -0.95 11.04 9.71
C PRO A 44 -0.21 10.22 8.65
N TRP A 45 -0.29 8.88 8.70
CA TRP A 45 0.21 8.00 7.64
C TRP A 45 -0.43 8.35 6.29
N PHE A 46 -1.77 8.37 6.25
CA PHE A 46 -2.50 8.64 5.01
C PHE A 46 -2.48 10.12 4.61
N ASP A 47 -2.26 11.06 5.54
CA ASP A 47 -1.98 12.46 5.21
C ASP A 47 -0.66 12.59 4.44
N ASN A 48 0.35 11.77 4.75
CA ASN A 48 1.59 11.71 3.99
C ASN A 48 1.40 11.01 2.63
N VAL A 49 0.60 9.95 2.53
CA VAL A 49 0.23 9.35 1.23
C VAL A 49 -0.44 10.41 0.34
N GLU A 50 -1.37 11.21 0.89
CA GLU A 50 -2.06 12.29 0.16
C GLU A 50 -1.07 13.32 -0.41
N LYS A 51 -0.03 13.71 0.35
CA LYS A 51 1.04 14.59 -0.16
C LYS A 51 1.71 14.01 -1.41
N GLY A 52 1.98 12.70 -1.41
CA GLY A 52 2.54 11.99 -2.56
C GLY A 52 1.62 12.00 -3.77
N VAL A 53 0.32 11.74 -3.54
CA VAL A 53 -0.73 11.77 -4.58
C VAL A 53 -0.79 13.15 -5.25
N LEU A 54 -0.88 14.20 -4.44
CA LEU A 54 -0.98 15.58 -4.94
C LEU A 54 0.29 16.02 -5.66
N LYS A 55 1.47 15.66 -5.14
CA LYS A 55 2.77 15.95 -5.78
C LYS A 55 2.85 15.30 -7.17
N ALA A 56 2.53 14.00 -7.28
CA ALA A 56 2.56 13.31 -8.56
C ALA A 56 1.54 13.89 -9.55
N GLY A 57 0.34 14.24 -9.07
CA GLY A 57 -0.68 14.91 -9.88
C GLY A 57 -0.18 16.21 -10.50
N GLN A 58 0.46 17.04 -9.69
CA GLN A 58 1.04 18.30 -10.15
C GLN A 58 2.18 18.11 -11.17
N GLU A 59 3.11 17.18 -10.89
CA GLU A 59 4.26 16.92 -11.76
C GLU A 59 3.87 16.29 -13.11
N LEU A 60 2.85 15.43 -13.11
CA LEU A 60 2.35 14.78 -14.32
C LEU A 60 1.30 15.62 -15.07
N GLY A 61 0.76 16.67 -14.46
CA GLY A 61 -0.35 17.43 -15.01
C GLY A 61 -1.64 16.61 -15.12
N VAL A 62 -1.88 15.67 -14.20
CA VAL A 62 -3.09 14.84 -14.12
C VAL A 62 -4.00 15.29 -12.96
N ASP A 63 -5.30 15.02 -13.08
CA ASP A 63 -6.27 15.28 -12.00
C ASP A 63 -6.17 14.15 -10.96
N ALA A 64 -5.25 14.31 -10.00
CA ALA A 64 -5.01 13.36 -8.94
C ALA A 64 -5.63 13.83 -7.62
N THR A 65 -6.46 12.99 -7.01
CA THR A 65 -7.16 13.28 -5.75
C THR A 65 -7.07 12.11 -4.78
N MET A 66 -7.23 12.39 -3.48
CA MET A 66 -7.33 11.35 -2.46
C MET A 66 -8.58 11.52 -1.62
N ILE A 67 -9.27 10.41 -1.35
CA ILE A 67 -10.39 10.31 -0.43
C ILE A 67 -9.93 9.48 0.75
N ILE A 68 -10.04 10.04 1.96
CA ILE A 68 -9.63 9.34 3.18
C ILE A 68 -10.84 9.24 4.10
N PRO A 69 -11.37 8.02 4.34
CA PRO A 69 -12.45 7.79 5.29
C PRO A 69 -12.09 8.24 6.70
N THR A 70 -13.10 8.60 7.47
CA THR A 70 -12.92 9.01 8.89
C THR A 70 -12.70 7.83 9.83
N GLU A 71 -13.15 6.64 9.40
CA GLU A 71 -13.05 5.40 10.16
C GLU A 71 -12.48 4.28 9.28
N ALA A 72 -11.85 3.29 9.90
CA ALA A 72 -11.36 2.08 9.24
C ALA A 72 -12.53 1.13 8.92
N ASP A 73 -13.38 1.54 7.97
CA ASP A 73 -14.59 0.83 7.57
C ASP A 73 -14.60 0.54 6.07
N ALA A 74 -14.64 -0.73 5.71
CA ALA A 74 -14.71 -1.17 4.31
C ALA A 74 -15.98 -0.66 3.60
N ALA A 75 -17.10 -0.48 4.30
CA ALA A 75 -18.32 0.04 3.70
C ALA A 75 -18.17 1.51 3.29
N GLN A 76 -17.39 2.32 4.01
CA GLN A 76 -17.05 3.67 3.59
C GLN A 76 -16.19 3.65 2.32
N GLN A 77 -15.24 2.73 2.22
CA GLN A 77 -14.43 2.57 1.01
C GLN A 77 -15.26 2.11 -0.19
N VAL A 78 -16.19 1.17 0.00
CA VAL A 78 -17.12 0.73 -1.06
C VAL A 78 -17.91 1.94 -1.60
N ARG A 79 -18.51 2.76 -0.71
CA ARG A 79 -19.25 3.97 -1.13
C ARG A 79 -18.36 4.96 -1.89
N ALA A 80 -17.14 5.19 -1.41
CA ALA A 80 -16.20 6.07 -2.08
C ALA A 80 -15.87 5.58 -3.51
N VAL A 81 -15.66 4.28 -3.69
CA VAL A 81 -15.41 3.68 -5.02
C VAL A 81 -16.66 3.80 -5.90
N GLU A 82 -17.86 3.57 -5.38
CA GLU A 82 -19.12 3.75 -6.13
C GLU A 82 -19.29 5.20 -6.61
N ASP A 83 -19.00 6.18 -5.77
CA ASP A 83 -19.03 7.61 -6.15
C ASP A 83 -18.01 7.93 -7.25
N LEU A 84 -16.83 7.31 -7.20
CA LEU A 84 -15.80 7.49 -8.23
C LEU A 84 -16.21 6.83 -9.56
N ILE A 85 -16.86 5.68 -9.53
CA ILE A 85 -17.45 5.04 -10.72
C ILE A 85 -18.49 5.99 -11.35
N ALA A 86 -19.37 6.56 -10.53
CA ALA A 86 -20.38 7.52 -11.02
C ALA A 86 -19.76 8.80 -11.61
N LYS A 87 -18.62 9.26 -11.07
CA LYS A 87 -17.83 10.40 -11.59
C LYS A 87 -17.03 10.05 -12.84
N LYS A 88 -16.98 8.79 -13.25
CA LYS A 88 -16.25 8.30 -14.43
C LYS A 88 -14.77 8.72 -14.41
N VAL A 89 -14.08 8.45 -13.31
CA VAL A 89 -12.62 8.60 -13.25
C VAL A 89 -11.95 7.56 -14.14
N ASP A 90 -10.70 7.80 -14.54
CA ASP A 90 -9.97 6.85 -15.40
C ASP A 90 -9.31 5.73 -14.58
N VAL A 91 -8.87 6.06 -13.36
CA VAL A 91 -8.20 5.11 -12.45
C VAL A 91 -8.68 5.31 -11.02
N ILE A 92 -8.93 4.21 -10.34
CA ILE A 92 -9.19 4.16 -8.90
C ILE A 92 -8.05 3.37 -8.25
N GLY A 93 -7.32 4.01 -7.33
CA GLY A 93 -6.38 3.35 -6.44
C GLY A 93 -7.01 3.15 -5.07
N VAL A 94 -6.81 2.00 -4.43
CA VAL A 94 -7.36 1.74 -3.09
C VAL A 94 -6.30 1.11 -2.20
N ILE A 95 -6.27 1.54 -0.94
CA ILE A 95 -5.51 0.87 0.13
C ILE A 95 -6.56 0.22 1.03
N PRO A 96 -6.87 -1.09 0.85
CA PRO A 96 -8.05 -1.72 1.45
C PRO A 96 -7.99 -1.89 2.97
N ASN A 97 -9.12 -1.67 3.65
CA ASN A 97 -9.33 -2.16 5.02
C ASN A 97 -9.69 -3.66 5.03
N ASP A 98 -10.45 -4.09 4.02
CA ASP A 98 -10.85 -5.47 3.81
C ASP A 98 -10.94 -5.72 2.30
N GLY A 99 -9.97 -6.45 1.76
CA GLY A 99 -9.90 -6.73 0.32
C GLY A 99 -11.07 -7.56 -0.18
N ALA A 100 -11.56 -8.52 0.61
CA ALA A 100 -12.67 -9.37 0.21
C ALA A 100 -13.99 -8.57 0.07
N ALA A 101 -14.23 -7.63 0.99
CA ALA A 101 -15.40 -6.76 0.95
C ALA A 101 -15.40 -5.82 -0.27
N LEU A 102 -14.23 -5.49 -0.81
CA LEU A 102 -14.08 -4.58 -1.94
C LEU A 102 -14.13 -5.27 -3.32
N GLU A 103 -13.99 -6.60 -3.39
CA GLU A 103 -14.00 -7.33 -4.67
C GLU A 103 -15.22 -7.01 -5.56
N PRO A 104 -16.46 -6.98 -5.04
CA PRO A 104 -17.62 -6.71 -5.90
C PRO A 104 -17.63 -5.29 -6.49
N VAL A 105 -17.14 -4.29 -5.75
CA VAL A 105 -17.11 -2.91 -6.25
C VAL A 105 -15.95 -2.70 -7.22
N PHE A 106 -14.82 -3.37 -7.02
CA PHE A 106 -13.71 -3.36 -7.97
C PHE A 106 -14.12 -3.98 -9.32
N LYS A 107 -14.86 -5.09 -9.28
CA LYS A 107 -15.43 -5.68 -10.51
C LYS A 107 -16.32 -4.68 -11.25
N ARG A 108 -17.18 -3.95 -10.54
CA ARG A 108 -18.04 -2.92 -11.17
C ARG A 108 -17.22 -1.77 -11.76
N ALA A 109 -16.13 -1.36 -11.11
CA ALA A 109 -15.23 -0.34 -11.65
C ALA A 109 -14.59 -0.82 -12.97
N GLN A 110 -14.07 -2.05 -13.01
CA GLN A 110 -13.49 -2.64 -14.22
C GLN A 110 -14.55 -2.80 -15.34
N ASP A 111 -15.77 -3.23 -15.00
CA ASP A 111 -16.87 -3.34 -15.97
C ASP A 111 -17.27 -1.98 -16.56
N ALA A 112 -17.05 -0.89 -15.81
CA ALA A 112 -17.21 0.47 -16.29
C ALA A 112 -15.99 1.00 -17.09
N GLY A 113 -14.96 0.18 -17.29
CA GLY A 113 -13.74 0.53 -18.03
C GLY A 113 -12.72 1.33 -17.21
N ILE A 114 -12.88 1.41 -15.89
CA ILE A 114 -11.99 2.11 -14.97
C ILE A 114 -10.88 1.15 -14.55
N LYS A 115 -9.63 1.61 -14.54
CA LYS A 115 -8.51 0.85 -14.02
C LYS A 115 -8.50 0.83 -12.50
N VAL A 116 -8.26 -0.34 -11.92
CA VAL A 116 -8.21 -0.54 -10.47
C VAL A 116 -6.79 -0.92 -10.07
N ILE A 117 -6.19 -0.15 -9.19
CA ILE A 117 -4.91 -0.47 -8.55
C ILE A 117 -5.10 -0.56 -7.04
N VAL A 118 -4.33 -1.44 -6.40
CA VAL A 118 -4.31 -1.57 -4.95
C VAL A 118 -2.91 -1.37 -4.41
N HIS A 119 -2.80 -1.05 -3.14
CA HIS A 119 -1.58 -1.03 -2.35
C HIS A 119 -1.87 -1.70 -1.01
N GLU A 120 -0.92 -2.44 -0.50
CA GLU A 120 -1.08 -3.26 0.71
C GLU A 120 -2.17 -4.34 0.59
N GLN A 121 -2.40 -4.87 -0.62
CA GLN A 121 -3.40 -5.92 -0.84
C GLN A 121 -2.98 -6.90 -1.94
N PRO A 122 -1.88 -7.65 -1.75
CA PRO A 122 -1.43 -8.62 -2.74
C PRO A 122 -2.50 -9.71 -2.97
N GLY A 123 -2.65 -10.13 -4.22
CA GLY A 123 -3.60 -11.19 -4.59
C GLY A 123 -5.06 -10.73 -4.76
N GLN A 124 -5.34 -9.43 -4.82
CA GLN A 124 -6.67 -8.87 -5.11
C GLN A 124 -7.12 -9.26 -6.52
N LYS A 125 -8.23 -10.01 -6.65
CA LYS A 125 -8.66 -10.62 -7.92
C LYS A 125 -9.13 -9.59 -8.94
N ASN A 126 -9.92 -8.62 -8.49
CA ASN A 126 -10.49 -7.58 -9.34
C ASN A 126 -9.69 -6.27 -9.27
N ALA A 127 -8.36 -6.36 -9.15
CA ALA A 127 -7.44 -5.27 -9.40
C ALA A 127 -6.68 -5.49 -10.71
N ASP A 128 -6.37 -4.41 -11.44
CA ASP A 128 -5.48 -4.48 -12.60
C ASP A 128 -4.03 -4.67 -12.14
N TRP A 129 -3.63 -3.98 -11.05
CA TRP A 129 -2.30 -4.07 -10.46
C TRP A 129 -2.33 -3.81 -8.96
N ASP A 130 -1.42 -4.50 -8.27
CA ASP A 130 -1.04 -4.22 -6.89
C ASP A 130 0.38 -3.64 -6.88
N ILE A 131 0.65 -2.68 -6.00
CA ILE A 131 1.96 -2.02 -5.89
C ILE A 131 2.46 -2.05 -4.45
N GLU A 132 3.59 -2.73 -4.23
CA GLU A 132 4.20 -2.91 -2.93
C GLU A 132 5.60 -2.28 -2.86
N LEU A 133 5.82 -1.43 -1.86
CA LEU A 133 7.08 -0.71 -1.70
C LEU A 133 8.16 -1.52 -1.01
N ILE A 134 7.80 -2.67 -0.46
CA ILE A 134 8.68 -3.56 0.30
C ILE A 134 8.42 -5.02 -0.07
N GLN A 135 9.32 -5.89 0.37
CA GLN A 135 9.15 -7.33 0.30
C GLN A 135 8.48 -7.81 1.59
N ASP A 136 7.24 -8.28 1.52
CA ASP A 136 6.39 -8.59 2.67
C ASP A 136 7.04 -9.54 3.68
N LYS A 137 7.58 -10.64 3.19
CA LYS A 137 8.25 -11.63 4.04
C LYS A 137 9.45 -11.03 4.75
N GLN A 138 10.30 -10.30 4.02
CA GLN A 138 11.49 -9.66 4.59
C GLN A 138 11.13 -8.60 5.63
N PHE A 139 10.02 -7.88 5.41
CA PHE A 139 9.55 -6.87 6.35
C PHE A 139 9.12 -7.49 7.69
N GLY A 140 8.33 -8.56 7.65
CA GLY A 140 7.93 -9.30 8.86
C GLY A 140 9.13 -9.92 9.58
N GLU A 141 10.05 -10.55 8.82
CA GLU A 141 11.26 -11.17 9.35
C GLU A 141 12.22 -10.15 9.97
N ALA A 142 12.42 -8.99 9.33
CA ALA A 142 13.29 -7.92 9.86
C ALA A 142 12.80 -7.37 11.21
N HIS A 143 11.48 -7.16 11.35
CA HIS A 143 10.90 -6.76 12.64
C HIS A 143 11.10 -7.82 13.72
N LEU A 144 10.90 -9.10 13.39
CA LEU A 144 11.13 -10.17 14.35
C LEU A 144 12.60 -10.29 14.73
N GLU A 145 13.54 -10.22 13.79
CA GLU A 145 14.96 -10.32 14.10
C GLU A 145 15.42 -9.19 15.00
N ALA A 146 15.01 -7.94 14.71
CA ALA A 146 15.29 -6.80 15.57
C ALA A 146 14.69 -6.97 16.98
N PHE A 147 13.50 -7.52 17.06
CA PHE A 147 12.82 -7.80 18.32
C PHE A 147 13.54 -8.93 19.10
N ALA A 148 13.86 -10.04 18.43
CA ALA A 148 14.55 -11.19 19.03
C ALA A 148 15.95 -10.80 19.54
N GLU A 149 16.70 -9.99 18.76
CA GLU A 149 18.00 -9.44 19.19
C GLU A 149 17.84 -8.66 20.50
N ALA A 150 16.86 -7.75 20.56
CA ALA A 150 16.65 -6.89 21.71
C ALA A 150 16.21 -7.61 22.98
N ILE A 151 15.51 -8.74 22.88
CA ILE A 151 15.08 -9.56 24.04
C ILE A 151 16.00 -10.74 24.35
N GLY A 152 17.08 -10.95 23.56
CA GLY A 152 17.99 -12.08 23.72
C GLY A 152 17.45 -13.42 23.21
N GLY A 153 16.47 -13.44 22.30
CA GLY A 153 15.94 -14.61 21.62
C GLY A 153 15.05 -15.51 22.49
N GLU A 154 14.59 -15.04 23.65
CA GLU A 154 13.73 -15.82 24.56
C GLU A 154 12.73 -14.95 25.33
N GLY A 155 11.63 -15.56 25.79
CA GLY A 155 10.61 -14.94 26.64
C GLY A 155 9.28 -14.66 25.93
N LYS A 156 8.35 -14.08 26.68
CA LYS A 156 6.97 -13.83 26.25
C LYS A 156 6.85 -12.53 25.47
N TYR A 157 6.09 -12.57 24.39
CA TYR A 157 5.78 -11.36 23.59
C TYR A 157 4.34 -11.41 23.05
N VAL A 158 3.84 -10.28 22.65
CA VAL A 158 2.53 -10.16 21.98
C VAL A 158 2.68 -9.55 20.61
N VAL A 159 1.69 -9.82 19.73
CA VAL A 159 1.64 -9.31 18.36
C VAL A 159 0.46 -8.36 18.20
N TYR A 160 0.71 -7.14 17.68
CA TYR A 160 -0.31 -6.19 17.29
C TYR A 160 -0.38 -6.07 15.76
N VAL A 161 -1.61 -5.93 15.25
CA VAL A 161 -1.92 -5.59 13.85
C VAL A 161 -2.88 -4.40 13.82
N GLY A 162 -3.02 -3.72 12.70
CA GLY A 162 -3.92 -2.57 12.56
C GLY A 162 -5.39 -2.93 12.82
N GLY A 163 -5.80 -4.05 12.20
CA GLY A 163 -7.09 -4.72 12.41
C GLY A 163 -6.95 -6.17 12.00
N LEU A 164 -7.81 -7.05 12.54
CA LEU A 164 -7.72 -8.50 12.29
C LEU A 164 -8.02 -8.87 10.82
N THR A 165 -8.71 -8.00 10.09
CA THR A 165 -9.04 -8.15 8.66
C THR A 165 -8.03 -7.47 7.72
N VAL A 166 -7.06 -6.71 8.23
CA VAL A 166 -6.03 -6.05 7.42
C VAL A 166 -5.05 -7.10 6.90
N THR A 167 -5.21 -7.48 5.64
CA THR A 167 -4.50 -8.60 5.02
C THR A 167 -2.98 -8.50 5.18
N LEU A 168 -2.39 -7.39 4.78
CA LEU A 168 -0.94 -7.27 4.74
C LEU A 168 -0.29 -7.26 6.12
N HIS A 169 -0.91 -6.60 7.12
CA HIS A 169 -0.42 -6.66 8.50
C HIS A 169 -0.39 -8.09 9.05
N ASN A 170 -1.36 -8.92 8.64
CA ASN A 170 -1.39 -10.32 9.02
C ASN A 170 -0.34 -11.14 8.25
N VAL A 171 -0.09 -10.85 6.97
CA VAL A 171 1.00 -11.48 6.18
C VAL A 171 2.36 -11.22 6.83
N TRP A 172 2.65 -9.99 7.24
CA TRP A 172 3.90 -9.66 7.94
C TRP A 172 4.00 -10.36 9.30
N ALA A 173 2.91 -10.37 10.07
CA ALA A 173 2.86 -11.06 11.35
C ALA A 173 3.02 -12.58 11.19
N ASP A 174 2.47 -13.19 10.12
CA ASP A 174 2.64 -14.62 9.81
C ASP A 174 4.10 -14.95 9.48
N ALA A 175 4.76 -14.12 8.64
CA ALA A 175 6.17 -14.28 8.32
C ALA A 175 7.05 -14.18 9.57
N ALA A 176 6.79 -13.19 10.43
CA ALA A 176 7.49 -13.01 11.70
C ALA A 176 7.31 -14.23 12.64
N VAL A 177 6.07 -14.69 12.83
CA VAL A 177 5.77 -15.84 13.72
C VAL A 177 6.33 -17.14 13.14
N ALA A 178 6.33 -17.31 11.81
CA ALA A 178 6.94 -18.48 11.19
C ALA A 178 8.46 -18.51 11.41
N LEU A 179 9.13 -17.37 11.27
CA LEU A 179 10.56 -17.25 11.59
C LEU A 179 10.83 -17.45 13.08
N GLN A 180 9.99 -16.90 13.97
CA GLN A 180 10.11 -17.11 15.41
C GLN A 180 10.09 -18.61 15.77
N LYS A 181 9.11 -19.35 15.24
CA LYS A 181 8.99 -20.80 15.52
C LYS A 181 10.20 -21.60 15.06
N SER A 182 10.82 -21.22 13.93
CA SER A 182 11.95 -21.96 13.37
C SER A 182 13.29 -21.56 13.99
N LYS A 183 13.51 -20.26 14.23
CA LYS A 183 14.82 -19.71 14.62
C LYS A 183 14.92 -19.38 16.12
N TYR A 184 13.81 -19.01 16.75
CA TYR A 184 13.76 -18.56 18.15
C TYR A 184 12.73 -19.33 18.97
N PRO A 185 12.88 -20.66 19.14
CA PRO A 185 11.87 -21.52 19.78
C PRO A 185 11.66 -21.23 21.27
N LYS A 186 12.57 -20.48 21.92
CA LYS A 186 12.42 -20.04 23.32
C LYS A 186 11.54 -18.79 23.47
N MET A 187 11.20 -18.12 22.38
CA MET A 187 10.24 -17.02 22.37
C MET A 187 8.82 -17.58 22.33
N GLN A 188 7.91 -16.99 23.08
CA GLN A 188 6.52 -17.44 23.20
C GLN A 188 5.56 -16.27 22.93
N GLN A 189 4.77 -16.37 21.87
CA GLN A 189 3.64 -15.48 21.70
C GLN A 189 2.57 -15.76 22.75
N VAL A 190 2.10 -14.73 23.46
CA VAL A 190 1.05 -14.82 24.46
C VAL A 190 -0.26 -14.31 23.85
N GLY A 191 -1.28 -15.17 23.91
CA GLY A 191 -2.59 -14.88 23.33
C GLY A 191 -2.61 -14.80 21.80
N ASP A 192 -3.74 -14.34 21.29
CA ASP A 192 -3.94 -14.06 19.87
C ASP A 192 -3.40 -12.67 19.50
N ARG A 193 -3.51 -12.31 18.22
CA ARG A 193 -3.16 -10.96 17.76
C ARG A 193 -4.19 -9.94 18.24
N TYR A 194 -3.71 -8.76 18.56
CA TYR A 194 -4.55 -7.62 18.92
C TYR A 194 -4.71 -6.69 17.72
N GLY A 195 -5.96 -6.44 17.30
CA GLY A 195 -6.29 -5.55 16.17
C GLY A 195 -6.41 -4.09 16.60
N VAL A 196 -5.36 -3.50 17.18
CA VAL A 196 -5.41 -2.18 17.84
C VAL A 196 -4.44 -1.14 17.26
N SER A 197 -3.55 -1.54 16.34
CA SER A 197 -2.46 -0.64 15.92
C SER A 197 -2.89 0.50 14.98
N ASN A 198 -4.18 0.61 14.63
CA ASN A 198 -4.72 1.78 13.93
C ASN A 198 -4.99 2.95 14.90
N SER A 199 -5.04 2.71 16.21
CA SER A 199 -5.29 3.69 17.25
C SER A 199 -4.12 3.75 18.26
N VAL A 200 -3.61 4.95 18.52
CA VAL A 200 -2.59 5.17 19.57
C VAL A 200 -3.19 4.86 20.95
N GLU A 201 -4.40 5.35 21.22
CA GLU A 201 -5.08 5.17 22.51
C GLU A 201 -5.38 3.71 22.81
N ASP A 202 -5.96 2.98 21.84
CA ASP A 202 -6.26 1.55 22.02
C ASP A 202 -4.98 0.72 22.19
N SER A 203 -3.92 1.05 21.43
CA SER A 203 -2.62 0.42 21.58
C SER A 203 -2.01 0.66 22.94
N GLN A 204 -2.07 1.89 23.45
CA GLN A 204 -1.56 2.25 24.79
C GLN A 204 -2.33 1.53 25.90
N LYS A 205 -3.67 1.58 25.86
CA LYS A 205 -4.53 0.90 26.81
C LYS A 205 -4.29 -0.60 26.83
N THR A 206 -4.29 -1.23 25.66
CA THR A 206 -4.04 -2.67 25.52
C THR A 206 -2.64 -3.04 26.00
N ALA A 207 -1.61 -2.23 25.73
CA ALA A 207 -0.26 -2.49 26.22
C ALA A 207 -0.17 -2.43 27.74
N ALA A 208 -0.82 -1.45 28.37
CA ALA A 208 -0.88 -1.35 29.82
C ALA A 208 -1.58 -2.58 30.47
N ASP A 209 -2.69 -3.03 29.87
CA ASP A 209 -3.44 -4.21 30.35
C ASP A 209 -2.62 -5.51 30.17
N VAL A 210 -1.99 -5.70 29.02
CA VAL A 210 -1.14 -6.85 28.72
C VAL A 210 0.07 -6.91 29.64
N MET A 211 0.75 -5.78 29.91
CA MET A 211 1.89 -5.73 30.84
C MET A 211 1.49 -6.01 32.29
N ARG A 212 0.25 -5.65 32.68
CA ARG A 212 -0.29 -5.94 34.00
C ARG A 212 -0.62 -7.42 34.15
N ALA A 213 -1.20 -8.03 33.10
CA ALA A 213 -1.55 -9.44 33.09
C ALA A 213 -0.33 -10.37 32.93
N ASN A 214 0.76 -9.89 32.38
CA ASN A 214 1.98 -10.64 32.11
C ASN A 214 3.22 -9.90 32.64
N PRO A 215 3.51 -10.00 33.96
CA PRO A 215 4.66 -9.28 34.56
C PRO A 215 6.02 -9.64 33.97
N ASP A 216 6.15 -10.82 33.36
CA ASP A 216 7.35 -11.34 32.69
C ASP A 216 7.37 -11.10 31.18
N LEU A 217 6.45 -10.27 30.66
CA LEU A 217 6.43 -9.89 29.25
C LEU A 217 7.73 -9.21 28.82
N LYS A 218 8.30 -9.66 27.70
CA LYS A 218 9.51 -9.07 27.10
C LYS A 218 9.21 -7.95 26.10
N GLY A 219 8.01 -7.94 25.49
CA GLY A 219 7.68 -6.83 24.63
C GLY A 219 6.56 -7.05 23.63
N PHE A 220 6.49 -6.10 22.70
CA PHE A 220 5.47 -5.95 21.69
C PHE A 220 6.11 -5.96 20.29
N LEU A 221 5.67 -6.90 19.45
CA LEU A 221 5.97 -6.96 18.03
C LEU A 221 4.76 -6.44 17.27
N ILE A 222 4.90 -5.35 16.56
CA ILE A 222 3.77 -4.56 16.08
C ILE A 222 3.83 -4.39 14.56
N PHE A 223 2.66 -4.48 13.90
CA PHE A 223 2.47 -4.27 12.47
C PHE A 223 1.30 -3.29 12.25
N GLY A 224 1.59 -2.00 12.43
CA GLY A 224 0.65 -0.89 12.25
C GLY A 224 1.21 0.39 12.85
N ALA A 225 1.17 1.50 12.11
CA ALA A 225 2.01 2.67 12.37
C ALA A 225 1.72 3.43 13.69
N ASN A 226 0.50 3.34 14.23
CA ASN A 226 0.14 3.98 15.51
C ASN A 226 0.45 3.09 16.73
N GLY A 227 0.60 1.78 16.49
CA GLY A 227 0.82 0.80 17.54
C GLY A 227 2.07 1.04 18.38
N PRO A 228 3.25 1.22 17.78
CA PRO A 228 4.48 1.50 18.53
C PRO A 228 4.43 2.79 19.34
N ILE A 229 3.71 3.80 18.85
CA ILE A 229 3.52 5.06 19.59
C ILE A 229 2.75 4.79 20.90
N GLY A 230 1.60 4.11 20.80
CA GLY A 230 0.78 3.79 21.99
C GLY A 230 1.48 2.83 22.94
N ALA A 231 2.06 1.74 22.42
CA ALA A 231 2.80 0.76 23.25
C ALA A 231 4.03 1.41 23.91
N GLY A 232 4.78 2.26 23.19
CA GLY A 232 5.92 2.99 23.73
C GLY A 232 5.53 3.96 24.84
N GLN A 233 4.39 4.67 24.71
CA GLN A 233 3.85 5.49 25.79
C GLN A 233 3.50 4.66 27.01
N ALA A 234 2.81 3.52 26.84
CA ALA A 234 2.47 2.64 27.93
C ALA A 234 3.71 2.06 28.65
N VAL A 235 4.76 1.71 27.89
CA VAL A 235 6.04 1.25 28.45
C VAL A 235 6.72 2.36 29.26
N SER A 236 6.69 3.59 28.76
CA SER A 236 7.22 4.77 29.47
C SER A 236 6.44 5.06 30.75
N ASP A 237 5.10 5.07 30.69
CA ASP A 237 4.21 5.35 31.83
C ASP A 237 4.35 4.30 32.95
N ALA A 238 4.71 3.05 32.58
CA ALA A 238 4.90 1.94 33.50
C ALA A 238 6.34 1.82 34.05
N ASP A 239 7.26 2.75 33.75
CA ASP A 239 8.68 2.70 34.09
C ASP A 239 9.37 1.39 33.62
N LYS A 240 9.00 0.90 32.45
CA LYS A 240 9.49 -0.36 31.86
C LYS A 240 10.43 -0.17 30.67
N ILE A 241 10.89 1.05 30.41
CA ILE A 241 11.89 1.32 29.35
C ILE A 241 13.13 0.44 29.57
N GLY A 242 13.61 -0.23 28.51
CA GLY A 242 14.71 -1.16 28.54
C GLY A 242 14.38 -2.55 29.14
N LYS A 243 13.17 -2.73 29.69
CA LYS A 243 12.68 -4.02 30.23
C LYS A 243 11.64 -4.66 29.32
N VAL A 244 10.79 -3.82 28.70
CA VAL A 244 9.78 -4.23 27.75
C VAL A 244 10.10 -3.55 26.43
N ILE A 245 10.37 -4.36 25.43
CA ILE A 245 10.84 -3.94 24.10
C ILE A 245 9.64 -3.66 23.20
N VAL A 246 9.72 -2.59 22.41
CA VAL A 246 8.72 -2.24 21.40
C VAL A 246 9.40 -2.16 20.03
N VAL A 247 8.98 -3.02 19.11
CA VAL A 247 9.43 -3.01 17.72
C VAL A 247 8.23 -3.00 16.79
N GLY A 248 8.24 -2.08 15.83
CA GLY A 248 7.18 -1.99 14.81
C GLY A 248 7.33 -0.73 13.94
N PRO A 249 6.59 -0.64 12.83
CA PRO A 249 6.59 0.54 11.96
C PRO A 249 5.93 1.74 12.67
N PHE A 250 6.47 2.93 12.47
CA PHE A 250 5.88 4.17 12.95
C PHE A 250 6.38 5.35 12.13
N ILE A 251 5.62 6.45 12.11
CA ILE A 251 6.05 7.70 11.46
C ILE A 251 7.18 8.31 12.30
N PRO A 252 8.39 8.46 11.74
CA PRO A 252 9.56 8.95 12.48
C PRO A 252 9.35 10.26 13.23
N SER A 253 8.69 11.25 12.62
CA SER A 253 8.41 12.53 13.29
C SER A 253 7.52 12.39 14.54
N GLN A 254 6.65 11.38 14.60
CA GLN A 254 5.78 11.12 15.74
C GLN A 254 6.46 10.30 16.84
N GLY A 255 7.27 9.31 16.44
CA GLY A 255 7.93 8.40 17.36
C GLY A 255 9.32 8.85 17.85
N GLN A 256 9.86 9.95 17.30
CA GLN A 256 11.23 10.39 17.58
C GLN A 256 11.55 10.51 19.08
N LYS A 257 10.66 11.13 19.86
CA LYS A 257 10.86 11.29 21.32
C LYS A 257 10.86 9.94 22.05
N LEU A 258 9.94 9.03 21.66
CA LEU A 258 9.84 7.70 22.28
C LEU A 258 11.04 6.83 21.91
N MET A 259 11.54 6.93 20.68
CA MET A 259 12.76 6.23 20.32
C MET A 259 13.98 6.79 21.04
N LYS A 260 14.14 8.10 21.13
CA LYS A 260 15.26 8.74 21.89
C LYS A 260 15.25 8.41 23.36
N SER A 261 14.07 8.20 23.97
CA SER A 261 13.96 7.75 25.34
C SER A 261 14.18 6.25 25.52
N GLY A 262 14.20 5.47 24.44
CA GLY A 262 14.28 4.01 24.46
C GLY A 262 12.94 3.29 24.66
N ALA A 263 11.81 4.03 24.68
CA ALA A 263 10.47 3.46 24.79
C ALA A 263 10.02 2.73 23.48
N ILE A 264 10.57 3.13 22.33
CA ILE A 264 10.53 2.37 21.09
C ILE A 264 11.97 1.98 20.76
N THR A 265 12.20 0.70 20.45
CA THR A 265 13.55 0.16 20.26
C THR A 265 13.99 0.23 18.80
N ARG A 266 13.14 -0.18 17.87
CA ARG A 266 13.42 -0.20 16.43
C ARG A 266 12.15 -0.30 15.62
N GLY A 267 12.20 0.12 14.38
CA GLY A 267 11.12 -0.08 13.42
C GLY A 267 11.66 -0.14 12.00
N PHE A 268 10.84 -0.65 11.10
CA PHE A 268 11.09 -0.59 9.68
C PHE A 268 9.85 -0.01 9.01
N LEU A 269 10.05 0.69 7.92
CA LEU A 269 9.00 1.44 7.26
C LEU A 269 9.32 1.58 5.78
N TRP A 270 8.41 2.11 5.02
CA TRP A 270 8.65 2.77 3.73
C TRP A 270 8.10 4.19 3.81
N ASN A 271 8.50 5.04 2.89
CA ASN A 271 8.00 6.41 2.86
C ASN A 271 6.56 6.44 2.31
N PRO A 272 5.55 6.84 3.09
CA PRO A 272 4.16 6.91 2.62
C PRO A 272 3.95 7.95 1.51
N ILE A 273 4.80 8.98 1.43
CA ILE A 273 4.77 9.95 0.31
C ILE A 273 5.10 9.23 -0.99
N ASP A 274 6.12 8.36 -0.98
CA ASP A 274 6.49 7.58 -2.16
C ASP A 274 5.39 6.60 -2.58
N ALA A 275 4.63 6.05 -1.62
CA ALA A 275 3.48 5.18 -1.92
C ALA A 275 2.40 5.92 -2.71
N GLY A 276 1.95 7.07 -2.20
CA GLY A 276 0.96 7.89 -2.90
C GLY A 276 1.45 8.36 -4.27
N TYR A 277 2.71 8.78 -4.34
CA TYR A 277 3.35 9.20 -5.58
C TYR A 277 3.38 8.07 -6.62
N ALA A 278 3.82 6.89 -6.20
CA ALA A 278 3.91 5.72 -7.07
C ALA A 278 2.55 5.20 -7.55
N MET A 279 1.53 5.24 -6.70
CA MET A 279 0.16 4.88 -7.11
C MET A 279 -0.34 5.78 -8.25
N VAL A 280 -0.08 7.09 -8.20
CA VAL A 280 -0.47 8.01 -9.27
C VAL A 280 0.37 7.80 -10.53
N GLN A 281 1.67 7.54 -10.41
CA GLN A 281 2.54 7.20 -11.54
C GLN A 281 2.06 5.93 -12.26
N LEU A 282 1.75 4.87 -11.51
CA LEU A 282 1.18 3.64 -12.05
C LEU A 282 -0.19 3.90 -12.69
N GLY A 283 -1.04 4.68 -12.01
CA GLY A 283 -2.35 5.07 -12.54
C GLY A 283 -2.24 5.79 -13.88
N ASN A 284 -1.34 6.74 -14.01
CA ASN A 284 -1.09 7.46 -15.26
C ASN A 284 -0.55 6.54 -16.37
N LEU A 285 0.32 5.61 -16.01
CA LEU A 285 0.83 4.59 -16.94
C LEU A 285 -0.33 3.76 -17.51
N LEU A 286 -1.23 3.27 -16.66
CA LEU A 286 -2.39 2.48 -17.06
C LEU A 286 -3.43 3.30 -17.85
N ALA A 287 -3.71 4.54 -17.44
CA ALA A 287 -4.63 5.44 -18.13
C ALA A 287 -4.16 5.77 -19.56
N THR A 288 -2.84 5.77 -19.78
CA THR A 288 -2.23 5.98 -21.11
C THR A 288 -2.10 4.68 -21.92
N GLY A 289 -2.66 3.56 -21.44
CA GLY A 289 -2.67 2.27 -22.15
C GLY A 289 -1.35 1.50 -22.09
N LYS A 290 -0.45 1.88 -21.20
CA LYS A 290 0.83 1.17 -20.97
C LYS A 290 0.66 0.13 -19.86
N THR A 291 1.54 -0.88 -19.86
CA THR A 291 1.55 -1.96 -18.87
C THR A 291 2.91 -2.02 -18.19
N PRO A 292 3.00 -2.19 -16.88
CA PRO A 292 4.26 -2.42 -16.18
C PRO A 292 4.97 -3.67 -16.70
N VAL A 293 6.29 -3.62 -16.77
CA VAL A 293 7.17 -4.75 -17.10
C VAL A 293 8.27 -4.87 -16.08
N ASP A 294 8.82 -6.07 -15.91
CA ASP A 294 9.92 -6.35 -14.99
C ASP A 294 11.13 -5.45 -15.28
N GLY A 295 11.73 -4.87 -14.26
CA GLY A 295 12.83 -3.92 -14.37
C GLY A 295 12.43 -2.51 -14.85
N MET A 296 11.14 -2.23 -15.07
CA MET A 296 10.69 -0.88 -15.43
C MET A 296 11.03 0.10 -14.31
N ASP A 297 11.57 1.25 -14.67
CA ASP A 297 11.75 2.35 -13.72
C ASP A 297 10.43 3.12 -13.55
N ILE A 298 9.87 3.08 -12.34
CA ILE A 298 8.70 3.87 -11.97
C ILE A 298 9.20 5.04 -11.11
N PRO A 299 8.98 6.28 -11.52
CA PRO A 299 9.39 7.44 -10.75
C PRO A 299 8.92 7.35 -9.29
N GLY A 300 9.83 7.60 -8.33
CA GLY A 300 9.59 7.43 -6.89
C GLY A 300 9.90 6.02 -6.35
N LEU A 301 9.82 4.98 -7.20
CA LEU A 301 10.17 3.60 -6.80
C LEU A 301 11.53 3.15 -7.32
N GLY A 302 11.98 3.65 -8.48
CA GLY A 302 13.10 3.11 -9.22
C GLY A 302 12.73 1.83 -9.98
N PRO A 303 13.70 0.97 -10.30
CA PRO A 303 13.45 -0.29 -10.97
C PRO A 303 12.56 -1.20 -10.10
N VAL A 304 11.45 -1.66 -10.66
CA VAL A 304 10.50 -2.53 -9.97
C VAL A 304 10.65 -3.97 -10.43
N GLN A 305 10.27 -4.90 -9.57
CA GLN A 305 10.18 -6.32 -9.87
C GLN A 305 8.71 -6.74 -9.94
N LEU A 306 8.38 -7.58 -10.92
CA LEU A 306 7.09 -8.25 -10.91
C LEU A 306 7.13 -9.38 -9.89
N GLY A 307 6.15 -9.40 -9.00
CA GLY A 307 6.00 -10.45 -7.99
C GLY A 307 5.62 -11.80 -8.62
N PRO A 308 5.77 -12.90 -7.86
CA PRO A 308 5.33 -14.23 -8.30
C PRO A 308 3.81 -14.31 -8.44
N GLU A 309 3.07 -13.46 -7.73
CA GLU A 309 1.64 -13.26 -7.94
C GLU A 309 1.45 -12.38 -9.18
N GLU A 310 0.59 -12.81 -10.08
CA GLU A 310 0.24 -12.03 -11.26
C GLU A 310 -0.19 -10.60 -10.85
N ARG A 311 0.36 -9.59 -11.55
CA ARG A 311 0.01 -8.17 -11.41
C ARG A 311 0.42 -7.52 -10.09
N THR A 312 1.42 -8.04 -9.38
CA THR A 312 2.04 -7.36 -8.25
C THR A 312 3.39 -6.77 -8.62
N ILE A 313 3.54 -5.49 -8.39
CA ILE A 313 4.78 -4.74 -8.57
C ILE A 313 5.43 -4.58 -7.21
N ARG A 314 6.71 -4.97 -7.08
CA ARG A 314 7.47 -4.83 -5.85
C ARG A 314 8.68 -3.93 -6.02
N ALA A 315 8.83 -3.01 -5.08
CA ALA A 315 10.07 -2.25 -4.88
C ALA A 315 10.80 -2.76 -3.63
N ASN A 316 11.97 -2.21 -3.36
CA ASN A 316 12.70 -2.47 -2.11
C ASN A 316 13.08 -1.14 -1.47
N LYS A 317 12.10 -0.52 -0.80
CA LYS A 317 12.19 0.81 -0.19
C LYS A 317 12.11 0.77 1.33
N MET A 318 12.49 -0.34 1.94
CA MET A 318 12.49 -0.47 3.39
C MET A 318 13.50 0.49 4.03
N LEU A 319 13.02 1.31 4.96
CA LEU A 319 13.79 2.22 5.80
C LEU A 319 13.98 1.57 7.17
N ASP A 320 15.17 1.64 7.73
CA ASP A 320 15.50 1.18 9.09
C ASP A 320 15.43 2.37 10.05
N ILE A 321 14.48 2.36 10.96
CA ILE A 321 14.26 3.39 11.97
C ILE A 321 14.90 2.92 13.27
N ASN A 322 15.98 3.57 13.63
CA ASN A 322 16.79 3.28 14.81
C ASN A 322 17.37 4.57 15.40
N PRO A 323 18.05 4.54 16.57
CA PRO A 323 18.59 5.75 17.19
C PRO A 323 19.58 6.56 16.31
N GLN A 324 20.20 5.95 15.30
CA GLN A 324 21.13 6.61 14.41
C GLN A 324 20.42 7.31 13.24
N THR A 325 19.30 6.77 12.79
CA THR A 325 18.59 7.25 11.59
C THR A 325 17.37 8.15 11.91
N ILE A 326 16.85 8.09 13.14
CA ILE A 326 15.59 8.73 13.52
C ILE A 326 15.56 10.24 13.27
N ASP A 327 16.68 10.95 13.50
CA ASP A 327 16.72 12.41 13.36
C ASP A 327 16.64 12.87 11.90
N GLU A 328 17.20 12.09 10.99
CA GLU A 328 17.09 12.36 9.56
C GLU A 328 15.75 11.96 9.02
N LEU A 329 15.27 10.77 9.39
CA LEU A 329 13.96 10.29 8.95
C LEU A 329 12.81 11.14 9.46
N ALA A 330 12.89 11.67 10.69
CA ALA A 330 11.86 12.56 11.24
C ALA A 330 11.77 13.95 10.55
N LYS A 331 12.76 14.33 9.76
CA LYS A 331 12.69 15.52 8.89
C LYS A 331 12.05 15.22 7.54
N LEU A 332 12.06 13.96 7.15
CA LEU A 332 11.55 13.49 5.87
C LEU A 332 10.05 13.16 5.94
N ILE A 333 9.65 12.47 7.01
CA ILE A 333 8.28 11.98 7.23
C ILE A 333 7.85 12.04 8.69
#